data_efa9dfeb27541b29338cca0d5ead08f6
#
_entry.id   efa9dfeb27541b29338cca0d5ead08f6
#
_cell.length_a   1.000
_cell.length_b   1.000
_cell.length_c   1.000
_cell.angle_alpha   90.00
_cell.angle_beta   90.00
_cell.angle_gamma   90.00
#
_symmetry.space_group_name_H-M   'P 1'
#
loop_
_entity.id
_entity.type
_entity.pdbx_description
1 polymer ?
#
loop_
_entity_poly.entity_id
_entity_poly.type
_entity_poly.pdbx_seq_one_letter_code
_entity_poly.pdbx_strand_id
1 'polypeptide(L)'
;MAENPYSSLPDHRFWRKAVTSLPPFAIDPLTATPFKIARHDRVATAGSCFAQEIAHRLQASGYTYYLAEEPPKGMSAAEANRRNYSMYSCRYGNLYTTAQLLQLIERVYGRFTPKLDHWNRPEDGRFVDPFRPRIEPDGYATLDDMRADRERHFAAVRHMIETMDVFVFTFGHTETWRHKADGAILQLAPGVAGGVWDDSVYEFYNMTVSEVVRDFLASVDRIREINPKVRIVLSVSPVGIIATYEDRHVVVSNTAVKAILRAAADEVVRARPNIAYFPSYDLVNVSPNAARFYRDDTRRINSQGIDRTMKMFFDHFTERAKEDAKIRSVKFDVAAEAE
;
A
#
# COMPACT_ATOMS: atom_id res chain seq x y z
N MET A 1 -19.89 43.12 -16.45
CA MET A 1 -18.85 42.16 -16.90
C MET A 1 -19.56 40.83 -17.02
N ALA A 2 -19.42 40.14 -18.14
CA ALA A 2 -20.00 38.81 -18.28
C ALA A 2 -19.43 37.86 -17.22
N GLU A 3 -20.28 37.16 -16.49
CA GLU A 3 -19.84 36.12 -15.54
C GLU A 3 -19.14 35.00 -16.31
N ASN A 4 -17.90 34.72 -15.97
CA ASN A 4 -17.17 33.57 -16.51
C ASN A 4 -17.36 32.36 -15.60
N PRO A 5 -17.15 31.12 -16.09
CA PRO A 5 -17.39 29.88 -15.30
C PRO A 5 -16.57 29.76 -14.02
N TYR A 6 -15.53 30.57 -13.85
CA TYR A 6 -14.65 30.52 -12.65
C TYR A 6 -15.09 31.51 -11.57
N SER A 7 -15.98 32.48 -11.86
CA SER A 7 -16.32 33.59 -10.94
C SER A 7 -16.92 33.13 -9.60
N SER A 8 -17.67 32.01 -9.61
CA SER A 8 -18.36 31.47 -8.44
C SER A 8 -17.64 30.29 -7.78
N LEU A 9 -16.43 29.94 -8.26
CA LEU A 9 -15.73 28.79 -7.72
C LEU A 9 -15.12 29.08 -6.36
N PRO A 10 -15.10 28.10 -5.44
CA PRO A 10 -14.50 28.27 -4.11
C PRO A 10 -12.96 28.37 -4.20
N ASP A 11 -12.38 28.97 -3.16
CA ASP A 11 -10.97 29.36 -3.11
C ASP A 11 -9.97 28.21 -3.33
N HIS A 12 -10.31 26.99 -2.91
CA HIS A 12 -9.47 25.82 -3.10
C HIS A 12 -9.24 25.41 -4.58
N ARG A 13 -10.01 25.98 -5.51
CA ARG A 13 -9.86 25.75 -6.95
C ARG A 13 -8.89 26.72 -7.63
N PHE A 14 -8.32 27.67 -6.89
CA PHE A 14 -7.40 28.66 -7.43
C PHE A 14 -6.02 28.52 -6.78
N TRP A 15 -5.00 28.29 -7.58
CA TRP A 15 -3.63 28.12 -7.12
C TRP A 15 -3.19 29.28 -6.19
N ARG A 16 -3.45 30.53 -6.62
CA ARG A 16 -3.10 31.73 -5.83
C ARG A 16 -3.70 31.69 -4.43
N LYS A 17 -4.96 31.27 -4.31
CA LYS A 17 -5.68 31.30 -3.03
C LYS A 17 -5.38 30.09 -2.16
N ALA A 18 -5.28 28.91 -2.78
CA ALA A 18 -5.13 27.63 -2.09
C ALA A 18 -3.66 27.25 -1.81
N VAL A 19 -2.71 27.87 -2.52
CA VAL A 19 -1.29 27.55 -2.39
C VAL A 19 -0.47 28.80 -2.11
N THR A 20 -0.42 29.78 -3.02
CA THR A 20 0.48 30.93 -2.91
C THR A 20 0.20 31.81 -1.70
N SER A 21 -1.08 32.03 -1.34
CA SER A 21 -1.48 32.89 -0.24
C SER A 21 -1.48 32.22 1.13
N LEU A 22 -1.17 30.91 1.19
CA LEU A 22 -1.12 30.15 2.43
C LEU A 22 0.33 29.95 2.91
N PRO A 23 0.56 29.92 4.23
CA PRO A 23 1.80 29.38 4.74
C PRO A 23 1.98 27.95 4.23
N PRO A 24 3.21 27.53 3.83
CA PRO A 24 3.43 26.21 3.23
C PRO A 24 2.83 25.04 4.01
N PHE A 25 2.91 25.06 5.35
CA PHE A 25 2.36 24.00 6.21
C PHE A 25 0.83 24.03 6.37
N ALA A 26 0.16 25.09 5.91
CA ALA A 26 -1.31 25.20 5.94
C ALA A 26 -1.96 24.60 4.68
N ILE A 27 -1.18 24.26 3.67
CA ILE A 27 -1.69 23.68 2.44
C ILE A 27 -2.32 22.32 2.76
N ASP A 28 -3.61 22.18 2.48
CA ASP A 28 -4.38 20.95 2.63
C ASP A 28 -5.06 20.61 1.29
N PRO A 29 -4.55 19.62 0.56
CA PRO A 29 -5.08 19.28 -0.77
C PRO A 29 -6.41 18.51 -0.72
N LEU A 30 -6.89 18.10 0.47
CA LEU A 30 -8.12 17.35 0.60
C LEU A 30 -9.27 18.27 1.02
N THR A 31 -10.30 18.36 0.20
CA THR A 31 -11.45 19.25 0.42
C THR A 31 -12.68 18.53 0.95
N ALA A 32 -12.89 17.29 0.53
CA ALA A 32 -14.02 16.45 0.95
C ALA A 32 -13.71 14.98 0.76
N THR A 33 -14.38 14.14 1.53
CA THR A 33 -14.34 12.68 1.40
C THR A 33 -15.76 12.13 1.23
N PRO A 34 -15.97 11.09 0.42
CA PRO A 34 -17.30 10.53 0.18
C PRO A 34 -17.85 9.78 1.41
N PHE A 35 -17.03 9.49 2.39
CA PHE A 35 -17.41 8.81 3.64
C PHE A 35 -16.45 9.18 4.78
N LYS A 36 -16.86 8.86 6.01
CA LYS A 36 -16.03 8.92 7.20
C LYS A 36 -15.80 7.51 7.75
N ILE A 37 -14.69 7.34 8.46
CA ILE A 37 -14.31 6.12 9.17
C ILE A 37 -14.73 6.31 10.62
N ALA A 38 -15.64 5.47 11.10
CA ALA A 38 -16.05 5.44 12.48
C ALA A 38 -15.05 4.66 13.36
N ARG A 39 -15.04 4.91 14.66
CA ARG A 39 -14.08 4.26 15.58
C ARG A 39 -14.18 2.72 15.59
N HIS A 40 -15.39 2.19 15.38
CA HIS A 40 -15.65 0.76 15.36
C HIS A 40 -15.49 0.10 14.00
N ASP A 41 -15.27 0.88 12.92
CA ASP A 41 -15.03 0.32 11.60
C ASP A 41 -13.73 -0.49 11.59
N ARG A 42 -13.79 -1.71 11.10
CA ARG A 42 -12.62 -2.57 10.90
C ARG A 42 -11.83 -2.09 9.69
N VAL A 43 -10.74 -1.38 9.94
CA VAL A 43 -9.90 -0.79 8.90
C VAL A 43 -8.77 -1.75 8.55
N ALA A 44 -8.85 -2.39 7.39
CA ALA A 44 -7.77 -3.22 6.85
C ALA A 44 -6.83 -2.38 5.96
N THR A 45 -5.54 -2.70 6.00
CA THR A 45 -4.51 -2.02 5.19
C THR A 45 -3.68 -2.99 4.38
N ALA A 46 -3.33 -2.60 3.15
CA ALA A 46 -2.38 -3.30 2.29
C ALA A 46 -1.69 -2.29 1.34
N GLY A 47 -0.66 -2.76 0.65
CA GLY A 47 0.05 -1.94 -0.33
C GLY A 47 1.52 -1.77 -0.01
N SER A 48 2.07 -0.57 -0.24
CA SER A 48 3.45 -0.22 0.07
C SER A 48 3.65 0.12 1.55
N CYS A 49 4.91 0.25 1.97
CA CYS A 49 5.29 0.57 3.35
C CYS A 49 4.57 1.82 3.93
N PHE A 50 4.13 2.77 3.12
CA PHE A 50 3.39 3.93 3.60
C PHE A 50 2.01 3.55 4.18
N ALA A 51 1.41 2.43 3.77
CA ALA A 51 0.18 1.93 4.38
C ALA A 51 0.37 1.50 5.85
N GLN A 52 1.59 1.14 6.26
CA GLN A 52 1.92 0.81 7.65
C GLN A 52 1.81 2.02 8.57
N GLU A 53 2.17 3.21 8.09
CA GLU A 53 2.03 4.45 8.86
C GLU A 53 0.56 4.74 9.20
N ILE A 54 -0.35 4.49 8.25
CA ILE A 54 -1.79 4.63 8.48
C ILE A 54 -2.25 3.62 9.55
N ALA A 55 -1.80 2.37 9.45
CA ALA A 55 -2.13 1.31 10.40
C ALA A 55 -1.70 1.67 11.84
N HIS A 56 -0.43 2.04 12.02
CA HIS A 56 0.13 2.40 13.32
C HIS A 56 -0.60 3.61 13.94
N ARG A 57 -0.91 4.61 13.14
CA ARG A 57 -1.60 5.82 13.64
C ARG A 57 -3.05 5.54 13.99
N LEU A 58 -3.75 4.69 13.24
CA LEU A 58 -5.11 4.26 13.58
C LEU A 58 -5.13 3.58 14.96
N GLN A 59 -4.23 2.61 15.20
CA GLN A 59 -4.10 1.94 16.49
C GLN A 59 -3.84 2.93 17.63
N ALA A 60 -2.87 3.83 17.44
CA ALA A 60 -2.49 4.82 18.44
C ALA A 60 -3.60 5.85 18.75
N SER A 61 -4.56 6.02 17.84
CA SER A 61 -5.66 6.99 17.94
C SER A 61 -7.00 6.39 18.38
N GLY A 62 -7.00 5.13 18.82
CA GLY A 62 -8.19 4.44 19.33
C GLY A 62 -9.23 4.08 18.26
N TYR A 63 -8.80 3.96 16.99
CA TYR A 63 -9.58 3.37 15.92
C TYR A 63 -9.32 1.86 15.82
N THR A 64 -10.28 1.13 15.31
CA THR A 64 -10.15 -0.33 15.15
C THR A 64 -9.31 -0.65 13.92
N TYR A 65 -7.99 -0.74 14.11
CA TYR A 65 -7.12 -1.34 13.10
C TYR A 65 -7.38 -2.85 13.03
N TYR A 66 -7.72 -3.34 11.84
CA TYR A 66 -8.11 -4.73 11.68
C TYR A 66 -6.88 -5.61 11.40
N LEU A 67 -6.40 -6.28 12.44
CA LEU A 67 -5.38 -7.32 12.34
C LEU A 67 -6.07 -8.68 12.20
N ALA A 68 -6.21 -9.16 10.97
CA ALA A 68 -6.92 -10.41 10.67
C ALA A 68 -6.00 -11.64 10.74
N GLU A 69 -4.69 -11.45 10.65
CA GLU A 69 -3.68 -12.51 10.80
C GLU A 69 -2.78 -12.18 12.00
N GLU A 70 -3.24 -12.59 13.19
CA GLU A 70 -2.54 -12.36 14.44
C GLU A 70 -1.33 -13.30 14.61
N PRO A 71 -0.29 -12.87 15.35
CA PRO A 71 0.82 -13.75 15.71
C PRO A 71 0.34 -14.90 16.60
N PRO A 72 0.95 -16.08 16.51
CA PRO A 72 0.67 -17.20 17.41
C PRO A 72 0.80 -16.81 18.89
N LYS A 73 -0.08 -17.36 19.74
CA LYS A 73 -0.02 -17.12 21.18
C LYS A 73 1.36 -17.46 21.75
N GLY A 74 1.94 -16.54 22.52
CA GLY A 74 3.24 -16.72 23.15
C GLY A 74 4.43 -16.27 22.29
N MET A 75 4.23 -15.85 21.03
CA MET A 75 5.29 -15.25 20.23
C MET A 75 5.66 -13.88 20.80
N SER A 76 6.96 -13.61 20.93
CA SER A 76 7.42 -12.28 21.37
C SER A 76 7.12 -11.21 20.32
N ALA A 77 6.97 -9.94 20.73
CA ALA A 77 6.75 -8.83 19.82
C ALA A 77 7.90 -8.67 18.81
N ALA A 78 9.15 -8.91 19.24
CA ALA A 78 10.33 -8.85 18.37
C ALA A 78 10.26 -9.93 17.28
N GLU A 79 9.91 -11.16 17.63
CA GLU A 79 9.76 -12.26 16.67
C GLU A 79 8.57 -12.06 15.75
N ALA A 80 7.44 -11.57 16.29
CA ALA A 80 6.27 -11.22 15.47
C ALA A 80 6.63 -10.17 14.40
N ASN A 81 7.36 -9.12 14.79
CA ASN A 81 7.82 -8.10 13.87
C ASN A 81 8.80 -8.67 12.82
N ARG A 82 9.75 -9.50 13.23
CA ARG A 82 10.70 -10.16 12.32
C ARG A 82 9.99 -11.02 11.25
N ARG A 83 8.88 -11.67 11.62
CA ARG A 83 8.04 -12.47 10.72
C ARG A 83 6.91 -11.70 10.07
N ASN A 84 6.99 -10.37 10.05
CA ASN A 84 6.02 -9.48 9.43
C ASN A 84 4.57 -9.59 9.97
N TYR A 85 4.37 -10.09 11.19
CA TYR A 85 3.08 -9.94 11.86
C TYR A 85 2.87 -8.48 12.26
N SER A 86 1.63 -8.03 12.20
CA SER A 86 1.22 -6.66 12.58
C SER A 86 1.75 -5.53 11.70
N MET A 87 2.51 -5.82 10.63
CA MET A 87 2.91 -4.82 9.64
C MET A 87 1.74 -4.36 8.77
N TYR A 88 0.86 -5.29 8.43
CA TYR A 88 -0.39 -5.10 7.69
C TYR A 88 -1.49 -5.92 8.33
N SER A 89 -2.70 -5.83 7.83
CA SER A 89 -3.84 -6.60 8.34
C SER A 89 -3.66 -8.11 8.20
N CYS A 90 -2.88 -8.56 7.22
CA CYS A 90 -2.41 -9.94 7.07
C CYS A 90 -0.93 -9.96 6.68
N ARG A 91 -0.30 -11.14 6.72
CA ARG A 91 1.13 -11.35 6.41
C ARG A 91 1.41 -11.48 4.91
N TYR A 92 0.83 -10.67 4.07
CA TYR A 92 1.11 -10.68 2.64
C TYR A 92 2.41 -9.94 2.26
N GLY A 93 3.06 -9.27 3.22
CA GLY A 93 4.19 -8.39 2.95
C GLY A 93 3.77 -7.15 2.14
N ASN A 94 4.70 -6.55 1.42
CA ASN A 94 4.39 -5.41 0.57
C ASN A 94 3.65 -5.86 -0.72
N LEU A 95 2.47 -5.34 -0.95
CA LEU A 95 1.75 -5.47 -2.21
C LEU A 95 1.96 -4.19 -3.02
N TYR A 96 3.06 -4.12 -3.77
CA TYR A 96 3.46 -2.90 -4.48
C TYR A 96 2.58 -2.58 -5.68
N THR A 97 2.09 -3.62 -6.38
CA THR A 97 1.35 -3.48 -7.62
C THR A 97 -0.10 -3.95 -7.49
N THR A 98 -0.97 -3.42 -8.35
CA THR A 98 -2.37 -3.84 -8.43
C THR A 98 -2.52 -5.28 -8.93
N ALA A 99 -1.59 -5.74 -9.77
CA ALA A 99 -1.55 -7.11 -10.24
C ALA A 99 -1.27 -8.11 -9.09
N GLN A 100 -0.40 -7.74 -8.12
CA GLN A 100 -0.17 -8.56 -6.92
C GLN A 100 -1.46 -8.67 -6.08
N LEU A 101 -2.18 -7.56 -5.89
CA LEU A 101 -3.43 -7.56 -5.15
C LEU A 101 -4.47 -8.45 -5.84
N LEU A 102 -4.67 -8.26 -7.15
CA LEU A 102 -5.64 -9.06 -7.91
C LEU A 102 -5.30 -10.55 -7.82
N GLN A 103 -4.06 -10.93 -8.09
CA GLN A 103 -3.67 -12.33 -8.03
C GLN A 103 -3.70 -12.92 -6.62
N LEU A 104 -3.45 -12.13 -5.57
CA LEU A 104 -3.68 -12.58 -4.19
C LEU A 104 -5.15 -12.95 -3.98
N ILE A 105 -6.08 -12.08 -4.37
CA ILE A 105 -7.51 -12.33 -4.26
C ILE A 105 -7.91 -13.57 -5.06
N GLU A 106 -7.49 -13.66 -6.32
CA GLU A 106 -7.82 -14.81 -7.18
C GLU A 106 -7.27 -16.14 -6.63
N ARG A 107 -6.07 -16.14 -6.02
CA ARG A 107 -5.47 -17.31 -5.37
C ARG A 107 -6.23 -17.71 -4.10
N VAL A 108 -6.58 -16.74 -3.28
CA VAL A 108 -7.28 -16.94 -2.01
C VAL A 108 -8.67 -17.59 -2.22
N TYR A 109 -9.31 -17.30 -3.36
CA TYR A 109 -10.60 -17.90 -3.73
C TYR A 109 -10.48 -19.03 -4.77
N GLY A 110 -9.26 -19.55 -5.02
CA GLY A 110 -9.04 -20.70 -5.90
C GLY A 110 -9.29 -20.45 -7.38
N ARG A 111 -9.35 -19.17 -7.82
CA ARG A 111 -9.59 -18.79 -9.22
C ARG A 111 -8.28 -18.72 -10.04
N PHE A 112 -7.15 -18.68 -9.37
CA PHE A 112 -5.82 -18.73 -9.96
C PHE A 112 -4.89 -19.60 -9.11
N THR A 113 -4.26 -20.60 -9.74
CA THR A 113 -3.25 -21.46 -9.11
C THR A 113 -1.94 -21.31 -9.87
N PRO A 114 -0.94 -20.61 -9.30
CA PRO A 114 0.36 -20.49 -9.94
C PRO A 114 1.04 -21.84 -10.15
N LYS A 115 1.74 -21.98 -11.28
CA LYS A 115 2.63 -23.14 -11.51
C LYS A 115 3.87 -23.11 -10.62
N LEU A 116 4.31 -21.91 -10.25
CA LEU A 116 5.39 -21.72 -9.29
C LEU A 116 4.86 -21.90 -7.87
N ASP A 117 5.29 -22.97 -7.19
CA ASP A 117 4.84 -23.26 -5.83
C ASP A 117 5.78 -22.70 -4.77
N HIS A 118 7.09 -22.86 -4.94
CA HIS A 118 8.09 -22.46 -3.97
C HIS A 118 9.41 -22.02 -4.61
N TRP A 119 10.23 -21.36 -3.84
CA TRP A 119 11.65 -21.16 -4.09
C TRP A 119 12.47 -21.94 -3.05
N ASN A 120 13.68 -22.33 -3.43
CA ASN A 120 14.71 -22.75 -2.47
C ASN A 120 15.65 -21.58 -2.22
N ARG A 121 16.13 -21.44 -1.00
CA ARG A 121 17.24 -20.55 -0.68
C ARG A 121 18.54 -21.24 -1.09
N PRO A 122 19.40 -20.57 -1.88
CA PRO A 122 20.68 -21.19 -2.29
C PRO A 122 21.61 -21.53 -1.13
N GLU A 123 21.54 -20.75 -0.02
CA GLU A 123 22.47 -20.84 1.10
C GLU A 123 22.26 -22.11 1.95
N ASP A 124 21.02 -22.54 2.13
CA ASP A 124 20.67 -23.61 3.08
C ASP A 124 19.61 -24.59 2.56
N GLY A 125 19.12 -24.38 1.33
CA GLY A 125 18.11 -25.24 0.70
C GLY A 125 16.70 -25.11 1.31
N ARG A 126 16.48 -24.19 2.27
CA ARG A 126 15.17 -24.01 2.91
C ARG A 126 14.15 -23.43 1.92
N PHE A 127 12.87 -23.67 2.20
CA PHE A 127 11.78 -23.28 1.33
C PHE A 127 11.34 -21.84 1.59
N VAL A 128 10.96 -21.12 0.52
CA VAL A 128 10.48 -19.75 0.57
C VAL A 128 9.21 -19.65 -0.27
N ASP A 129 8.20 -18.94 0.23
CA ASP A 129 7.01 -18.61 -0.56
C ASP A 129 7.33 -17.46 -1.54
N PRO A 130 7.32 -17.70 -2.87
CA PRO A 130 7.69 -16.71 -3.88
C PRO A 130 6.81 -15.44 -3.86
N PHE A 131 5.61 -15.58 -3.33
CA PHE A 131 4.61 -14.51 -3.28
C PHE A 131 4.67 -13.70 -1.98
N ARG A 132 5.44 -14.20 -0.98
CA ARG A 132 5.66 -13.57 0.32
C ARG A 132 7.10 -13.88 0.82
N PRO A 133 8.14 -13.55 0.05
CA PRO A 133 9.48 -14.15 0.26
C PRO A 133 10.17 -13.70 1.55
N ARG A 134 9.69 -12.64 2.21
CA ARG A 134 10.30 -12.09 3.44
C ARG A 134 9.51 -12.36 4.72
N ILE A 135 8.39 -13.10 4.66
CA ILE A 135 7.56 -13.34 5.85
C ILE A 135 8.16 -14.36 6.82
N GLU A 136 9.02 -15.25 6.34
CA GLU A 136 9.82 -16.18 7.12
C GLU A 136 11.31 -15.93 6.82
N PRO A 137 12.00 -15.07 7.57
CA PRO A 137 13.38 -14.68 7.27
C PRO A 137 14.36 -15.86 7.27
N ASP A 138 14.08 -16.90 8.06
CA ASP A 138 14.90 -18.10 8.12
C ASP A 138 14.48 -19.15 7.06
N GLY A 139 13.45 -18.89 6.27
CA GLY A 139 12.83 -19.88 5.40
C GLY A 139 12.17 -21.03 6.16
N TYR A 140 11.40 -21.85 5.47
CA TYR A 140 10.72 -23.02 6.04
C TYR A 140 11.62 -24.26 5.97
N ALA A 141 11.57 -25.09 7.00
CA ALA A 141 12.35 -26.35 7.02
C ALA A 141 11.82 -27.36 6.03
N THR A 142 10.50 -27.42 5.85
CA THR A 142 9.84 -28.32 4.92
C THR A 142 8.89 -27.59 4.00
N LEU A 143 8.62 -28.17 2.83
CA LEU A 143 7.64 -27.66 1.88
C LEU A 143 6.22 -27.67 2.46
N ASP A 144 5.92 -28.68 3.28
CA ASP A 144 4.61 -28.82 3.91
C ASP A 144 4.38 -27.74 4.96
N ASP A 145 5.40 -27.32 5.73
CA ASP A 145 5.29 -26.18 6.65
C ASP A 145 4.99 -24.88 5.90
N MET A 146 5.66 -24.67 4.77
CA MET A 146 5.42 -23.47 3.94
C MET A 146 4.00 -23.48 3.37
N ARG A 147 3.54 -24.60 2.85
CA ARG A 147 2.17 -24.74 2.33
C ARG A 147 1.12 -24.58 3.42
N ALA A 148 1.33 -25.17 4.59
CA ALA A 148 0.44 -25.02 5.74
C ALA A 148 0.35 -23.56 6.22
N ASP A 149 1.47 -22.81 6.21
CA ASP A 149 1.47 -21.38 6.52
C ASP A 149 0.71 -20.57 5.44
N ARG A 150 0.90 -20.91 4.15
CA ARG A 150 0.14 -20.27 3.05
C ARG A 150 -1.36 -20.47 3.18
N GLU A 151 -1.81 -21.67 3.55
CA GLU A 151 -3.25 -21.95 3.75
C GLU A 151 -3.82 -21.16 4.94
N ARG A 152 -3.09 -21.05 6.05
CA ARG A 152 -3.48 -20.18 7.18
C ARG A 152 -3.59 -18.72 6.76
N HIS A 153 -2.60 -18.24 5.99
CA HIS A 153 -2.63 -16.89 5.42
C HIS A 153 -3.85 -16.68 4.50
N PHE A 154 -4.14 -17.61 3.61
CA PHE A 154 -5.31 -17.53 2.73
C PHE A 154 -6.62 -17.49 3.51
N ALA A 155 -6.74 -18.28 4.57
CA ALA A 155 -7.90 -18.24 5.45
C ALA A 155 -8.06 -16.86 6.14
N ALA A 156 -6.96 -16.27 6.61
CA ALA A 156 -6.96 -14.94 7.23
C ALA A 156 -7.33 -13.84 6.21
N VAL A 157 -6.80 -13.89 4.98
CA VAL A 157 -7.14 -12.93 3.92
C VAL A 157 -8.60 -13.05 3.52
N ARG A 158 -9.15 -14.28 3.38
CA ARG A 158 -10.60 -14.48 3.13
C ARG A 158 -11.43 -13.83 4.22
N HIS A 159 -11.13 -14.13 5.47
CA HIS A 159 -11.84 -13.57 6.60
C HIS A 159 -11.76 -12.05 6.65
N MET A 160 -10.59 -11.49 6.36
CA MET A 160 -10.40 -10.04 6.24
C MET A 160 -11.33 -9.44 5.17
N ILE A 161 -11.34 -9.99 3.97
CA ILE A 161 -12.16 -9.49 2.85
C ILE A 161 -13.65 -9.56 3.20
N GLU A 162 -14.10 -10.65 3.79
CA GLU A 162 -15.50 -10.88 4.16
C GLU A 162 -16.01 -9.93 5.25
N THR A 163 -15.10 -9.41 6.08
CA THR A 163 -15.50 -8.75 7.32
C THR A 163 -15.01 -7.32 7.50
N MET A 164 -14.05 -6.83 6.70
CA MET A 164 -13.56 -5.45 6.79
C MET A 164 -14.63 -4.43 6.39
N ASP A 165 -14.66 -3.28 7.07
CA ASP A 165 -15.55 -2.16 6.77
C ASP A 165 -14.90 -1.14 5.84
N VAL A 166 -13.57 -0.95 5.99
CA VAL A 166 -12.76 -0.06 5.16
C VAL A 166 -11.49 -0.78 4.74
N PHE A 167 -11.15 -0.67 3.46
CA PHE A 167 -9.89 -1.14 2.91
C PHE A 167 -9.02 0.03 2.46
N VAL A 168 -7.87 0.21 3.08
CA VAL A 168 -6.87 1.21 2.70
C VAL A 168 -5.80 0.54 1.87
N PHE A 169 -5.69 0.94 0.60
CA PHE A 169 -4.66 0.40 -0.29
C PHE A 169 -3.75 1.51 -0.82
N THR A 170 -2.43 1.31 -0.69
CA THR A 170 -1.45 2.29 -1.18
C THR A 170 -0.70 1.74 -2.38
N PHE A 171 -0.91 2.32 -3.55
CA PHE A 171 -0.13 2.03 -4.75
C PHE A 171 1.35 2.32 -4.51
N GLY A 172 2.22 1.34 -4.74
CA GLY A 172 3.65 1.46 -4.48
C GLY A 172 4.49 1.62 -5.73
N HIS A 173 4.32 0.71 -6.68
CA HIS A 173 5.18 0.54 -7.83
C HIS A 173 4.41 0.04 -9.06
N THR A 174 5.02 0.19 -10.26
CA THR A 174 4.54 -0.42 -11.50
C THR A 174 5.45 -1.55 -11.97
N GLU A 175 6.73 -1.50 -11.59
CA GLU A 175 7.71 -2.54 -11.92
C GLU A 175 7.55 -3.74 -11.00
N THR A 176 7.61 -4.94 -11.58
CA THR A 176 7.50 -6.21 -10.89
C THR A 176 8.14 -7.33 -11.73
N TRP A 177 8.08 -8.54 -11.25
CA TRP A 177 8.58 -9.74 -11.90
C TRP A 177 7.46 -10.70 -12.17
N ARG A 178 7.54 -11.41 -13.28
CA ARG A 178 6.50 -12.34 -13.73
C ARG A 178 7.08 -13.69 -14.08
N HIS A 179 6.40 -14.75 -13.65
CA HIS A 179 6.67 -16.12 -14.10
C HIS A 179 6.06 -16.31 -15.50
N LYS A 180 6.90 -16.61 -16.49
CA LYS A 180 6.49 -16.60 -17.92
C LYS A 180 5.41 -17.64 -18.25
N ALA A 181 5.42 -18.79 -17.56
CA ALA A 181 4.55 -19.90 -17.93
C ALA A 181 3.06 -19.69 -17.61
N ASP A 182 2.72 -18.74 -16.73
CA ASP A 182 1.34 -18.51 -16.28
C ASP A 182 1.05 -17.07 -15.88
N GLY A 183 2.03 -16.17 -15.98
CA GLY A 183 1.90 -14.77 -15.64
C GLY A 183 1.81 -14.49 -14.14
N ALA A 184 2.22 -15.43 -13.27
CA ALA A 184 2.22 -15.22 -11.83
C ALA A 184 3.14 -14.06 -11.43
N ILE A 185 2.61 -13.09 -10.71
CA ILE A 185 3.32 -11.87 -10.29
C ILE A 185 4.03 -12.11 -8.98
N LEU A 186 5.31 -11.76 -8.94
CA LEU A 186 6.20 -11.96 -7.80
C LEU A 186 6.38 -10.66 -7.02
N GLN A 187 6.58 -10.78 -5.71
CA GLN A 187 6.82 -9.61 -4.87
C GLN A 187 8.22 -9.02 -5.07
N LEU A 188 9.22 -9.89 -5.26
CA LEU A 188 10.63 -9.55 -5.47
C LEU A 188 11.18 -10.32 -6.66
N ALA A 189 12.31 -9.85 -7.19
CA ALA A 189 13.06 -10.60 -8.17
C ALA A 189 13.57 -11.92 -7.56
N PRO A 190 13.53 -13.03 -8.31
CA PRO A 190 14.22 -14.27 -7.91
C PRO A 190 15.70 -14.00 -7.63
N GLY A 191 16.23 -14.57 -6.55
CA GLY A 191 17.60 -14.34 -6.06
C GLY A 191 17.71 -13.22 -5.01
N VAL A 192 16.69 -12.38 -4.79
CA VAL A 192 16.74 -11.31 -3.77
C VAL A 192 16.45 -11.85 -2.35
N ALA A 193 15.53 -12.77 -2.23
CA ALA A 193 15.16 -13.36 -0.93
C ALA A 193 14.83 -14.87 -1.06
N GLY A 194 15.39 -15.52 -2.05
CA GLY A 194 15.20 -16.93 -2.39
C GLY A 194 15.02 -17.10 -3.90
N GLY A 195 15.09 -18.33 -4.35
CA GLY A 195 15.10 -18.66 -5.76
C GLY A 195 16.40 -18.30 -6.46
N VAL A 196 16.45 -18.56 -7.76
CA VAL A 196 17.58 -18.20 -8.63
C VAL A 196 17.02 -17.54 -9.88
N TRP A 197 17.67 -16.49 -10.36
CA TRP A 197 17.30 -15.84 -11.60
C TRP A 197 17.52 -16.77 -12.79
N ASP A 198 16.51 -16.89 -13.62
CA ASP A 198 16.55 -17.62 -14.89
C ASP A 198 15.66 -16.87 -15.88
N ASP A 199 16.26 -16.30 -16.91
CA ASP A 199 15.57 -15.51 -17.94
C ASP A 199 14.69 -16.33 -18.86
N SER A 200 14.82 -17.65 -18.85
CA SER A 200 13.89 -18.56 -19.54
C SER A 200 12.57 -18.74 -18.76
N VAL A 201 12.60 -18.53 -17.44
CA VAL A 201 11.48 -18.77 -16.50
C VAL A 201 10.80 -17.47 -16.09
N TYR A 202 11.57 -16.42 -15.86
CA TYR A 202 11.09 -15.14 -15.33
C TYR A 202 11.29 -14.00 -16.33
N GLU A 203 10.51 -12.97 -16.18
CA GLU A 203 10.65 -11.74 -16.95
C GLU A 203 10.37 -10.51 -16.09
N PHE A 204 11.00 -9.41 -16.44
CA PHE A 204 10.65 -8.10 -15.93
C PHE A 204 9.33 -7.64 -16.54
N TYR A 205 8.50 -7.01 -15.72
CA TYR A 205 7.21 -6.49 -16.14
C TYR A 205 6.96 -5.11 -15.52
N ASN A 206 6.69 -4.12 -16.37
CA ASN A 206 6.39 -2.76 -15.95
C ASN A 206 4.98 -2.39 -16.42
N MET A 207 4.08 -2.17 -15.46
CA MET A 207 2.65 -1.95 -15.73
C MET A 207 2.38 -0.57 -16.32
N THR A 208 1.54 -0.52 -17.33
CA THR A 208 0.97 0.71 -17.88
C THR A 208 -0.16 1.26 -16.99
N VAL A 209 -0.60 2.51 -17.23
CA VAL A 209 -1.77 3.12 -16.56
C VAL A 209 -3.00 2.22 -16.70
N SER A 210 -3.29 1.77 -17.92
CA SER A 210 -4.47 0.94 -18.22
C SER A 210 -4.47 -0.38 -17.48
N GLU A 211 -3.30 -1.00 -17.30
CA GLU A 211 -3.16 -2.24 -16.55
C GLU A 211 -3.33 -2.03 -15.05
N VAL A 212 -2.76 -0.96 -14.50
CA VAL A 212 -2.97 -0.59 -13.09
C VAL A 212 -4.45 -0.35 -12.80
N VAL A 213 -5.15 0.38 -13.66
CA VAL A 213 -6.59 0.65 -13.53
C VAL A 213 -7.40 -0.64 -13.64
N ARG A 214 -7.17 -1.43 -14.70
CA ARG A 214 -7.86 -2.69 -14.94
C ARG A 214 -7.76 -3.64 -13.74
N ASP A 215 -6.54 -3.87 -13.25
CA ASP A 215 -6.29 -4.85 -12.21
C ASP A 215 -6.82 -4.38 -10.86
N PHE A 216 -6.75 -3.08 -10.57
CA PHE A 216 -7.33 -2.56 -9.33
C PHE A 216 -8.86 -2.57 -9.35
N LEU A 217 -9.49 -2.17 -10.46
CA LEU A 217 -10.95 -2.24 -10.59
C LEU A 217 -11.44 -3.69 -10.52
N ALA A 218 -10.74 -4.64 -11.15
CA ALA A 218 -11.04 -6.06 -11.01
C ALA A 218 -10.93 -6.51 -9.54
N SER A 219 -9.88 -6.09 -8.82
CA SER A 219 -9.73 -6.37 -7.39
C SER A 219 -10.90 -5.82 -6.56
N VAL A 220 -11.31 -4.58 -6.82
CA VAL A 220 -12.46 -3.94 -6.17
C VAL A 220 -13.75 -4.71 -6.45
N ASP A 221 -13.99 -5.08 -7.70
CA ASP A 221 -15.19 -5.81 -8.11
C ASP A 221 -15.22 -7.19 -7.42
N ARG A 222 -14.08 -7.92 -7.37
CA ARG A 222 -13.96 -9.20 -6.62
C ARG A 222 -14.22 -9.06 -5.11
N ILE A 223 -13.67 -8.02 -4.50
CA ILE A 223 -13.93 -7.76 -3.08
C ILE A 223 -15.42 -7.47 -2.86
N ARG A 224 -16.04 -6.67 -3.73
CA ARG A 224 -17.46 -6.29 -3.60
C ARG A 224 -18.46 -7.38 -3.96
N GLU A 225 -18.07 -8.38 -4.75
CA GLU A 225 -18.86 -9.61 -4.92
C GLU A 225 -19.10 -10.31 -3.57
N ILE A 226 -18.17 -10.19 -2.63
CA ILE A 226 -18.17 -10.86 -1.33
C ILE A 226 -18.63 -9.90 -0.22
N ASN A 227 -18.10 -8.69 -0.22
CA ASN A 227 -18.35 -7.64 0.75
C ASN A 227 -18.82 -6.35 0.04
N PRO A 228 -20.10 -6.25 -0.33
CA PRO A 228 -20.62 -5.13 -1.13
C PRO A 228 -20.61 -3.78 -0.42
N LYS A 229 -20.44 -3.77 0.91
CA LYS A 229 -20.47 -2.55 1.73
C LYS A 229 -19.09 -1.92 1.94
N VAL A 230 -18.02 -2.58 1.51
CA VAL A 230 -16.66 -2.10 1.73
C VAL A 230 -16.44 -0.71 1.13
N ARG A 231 -15.87 0.18 1.93
CA ARG A 231 -15.39 1.49 1.52
C ARG A 231 -13.89 1.42 1.30
N ILE A 232 -13.38 2.10 0.27
CA ILE A 232 -11.98 1.99 -0.12
C ILE A 232 -11.32 3.36 -0.04
N VAL A 233 -10.19 3.43 0.66
CA VAL A 233 -9.27 4.58 0.63
C VAL A 233 -8.06 4.18 -0.21
N LEU A 234 -7.89 4.85 -1.33
CA LEU A 234 -6.78 4.66 -2.25
C LEU A 234 -5.75 5.78 -2.06
N SER A 235 -4.49 5.42 -2.01
CA SER A 235 -3.38 6.38 -1.92
C SER A 235 -2.26 5.98 -2.88
N VAL A 236 -1.39 6.92 -3.22
CA VAL A 236 -0.12 6.66 -3.91
C VAL A 236 1.02 6.90 -2.93
N SER A 237 1.94 5.95 -2.85
CA SER A 237 3.10 6.05 -1.95
C SER A 237 3.96 7.26 -2.29
N PRO A 238 4.22 8.14 -1.31
CA PRO A 238 5.14 9.25 -1.48
C PRO A 238 6.62 8.82 -1.50
N VAL A 239 6.92 7.61 -1.04
CA VAL A 239 8.30 7.09 -0.97
C VAL A 239 8.81 6.81 -2.38
N GLY A 240 10.03 7.26 -2.70
CA GLY A 240 10.69 6.99 -3.98
C GLY A 240 11.04 5.51 -4.15
N ILE A 241 11.13 5.05 -5.41
CA ILE A 241 11.59 3.68 -5.70
C ILE A 241 13.08 3.55 -5.31
N ILE A 242 13.48 2.36 -4.88
CA ILE A 242 14.87 2.13 -4.45
C ILE A 242 15.79 1.87 -5.65
N ALA A 243 15.27 1.22 -6.67
CA ALA A 243 15.97 0.87 -7.88
C ALA A 243 14.97 0.76 -9.05
N THR A 244 15.45 0.69 -10.25
CA THR A 244 14.67 0.37 -11.45
C THR A 244 15.43 -0.68 -12.28
N TYR A 245 14.70 -1.56 -12.92
CA TYR A 245 15.26 -2.49 -13.90
C TYR A 245 15.21 -1.94 -15.33
N GLU A 246 14.52 -0.80 -15.52
CA GLU A 246 14.55 -0.08 -16.79
C GLU A 246 15.95 0.49 -17.08
N ASP A 247 16.40 0.43 -18.32
CA ASP A 247 17.66 1.01 -18.76
C ASP A 247 17.57 2.56 -18.85
N ARG A 248 17.38 3.19 -17.69
CA ARG A 248 17.32 4.65 -17.53
C ARG A 248 17.60 5.07 -16.09
N HIS A 249 17.92 6.33 -15.90
CA HIS A 249 18.21 6.87 -14.57
C HIS A 249 17.02 6.71 -13.61
N VAL A 250 17.28 6.29 -12.37
CA VAL A 250 16.26 5.99 -11.35
C VAL A 250 15.29 7.15 -11.08
N VAL A 251 15.72 8.39 -11.16
CA VAL A 251 14.85 9.58 -11.02
C VAL A 251 13.81 9.64 -12.13
N VAL A 252 14.20 9.32 -13.37
CA VAL A 252 13.28 9.28 -14.52
C VAL A 252 12.26 8.16 -14.37
N SER A 253 12.71 6.98 -13.95
CA SER A 253 11.83 5.85 -13.64
C SER A 253 10.87 6.17 -12.49
N ASN A 254 11.38 6.73 -11.40
CA ASN A 254 10.54 7.14 -10.27
C ASN A 254 9.44 8.12 -10.70
N THR A 255 9.78 9.12 -11.51
CA THR A 255 8.80 10.08 -12.02
C THR A 255 7.74 9.40 -12.87
N ALA A 256 8.14 8.50 -13.79
CA ALA A 256 7.20 7.75 -14.62
C ALA A 256 6.29 6.83 -13.79
N VAL A 257 6.85 6.06 -12.86
CA VAL A 257 6.10 5.19 -11.94
C VAL A 257 5.05 6.00 -11.17
N LYS A 258 5.45 7.11 -10.55
CA LYS A 258 4.52 7.93 -9.74
C LYS A 258 3.46 8.62 -10.62
N ALA A 259 3.79 9.05 -11.82
CA ALA A 259 2.83 9.62 -12.76
C ALA A 259 1.78 8.58 -13.20
N ILE A 260 2.20 7.36 -13.53
CA ILE A 260 1.33 6.24 -13.89
C ILE A 260 0.37 5.94 -12.72
N LEU A 261 0.90 5.75 -11.51
CA LEU A 261 0.10 5.42 -10.34
C LEU A 261 -0.89 6.54 -9.96
N ARG A 262 -0.46 7.80 -10.09
CA ARG A 262 -1.33 8.95 -9.80
C ARG A 262 -2.44 9.13 -10.82
N ALA A 263 -2.16 8.95 -12.10
CA ALA A 263 -3.16 8.97 -13.16
C ALA A 263 -4.16 7.83 -12.98
N ALA A 264 -3.67 6.61 -12.75
CA ALA A 264 -4.52 5.45 -12.50
C ALA A 264 -5.42 5.64 -11.27
N ALA A 265 -4.91 6.22 -10.19
CA ALA A 265 -5.71 6.51 -9.00
C ALA A 265 -6.88 7.47 -9.30
N ASP A 266 -6.67 8.47 -10.15
CA ASP A 266 -7.71 9.40 -10.57
C ASP A 266 -8.81 8.72 -11.41
N GLU A 267 -8.42 7.86 -12.35
CA GLU A 267 -9.36 7.08 -13.16
C GLU A 267 -10.20 6.11 -12.30
N VAL A 268 -9.54 5.41 -11.38
CA VAL A 268 -10.21 4.46 -10.47
C VAL A 268 -11.27 5.14 -9.61
N VAL A 269 -10.95 6.29 -9.02
CA VAL A 269 -11.90 7.03 -8.16
C VAL A 269 -13.13 7.49 -8.94
N ARG A 270 -12.95 7.88 -10.20
CA ARG A 270 -14.07 8.25 -11.08
C ARG A 270 -14.89 7.05 -11.56
N ALA A 271 -14.28 5.87 -11.66
CA ALA A 271 -14.90 4.69 -12.22
C ALA A 271 -15.86 3.96 -11.28
N ARG A 272 -15.71 4.10 -9.96
CA ARG A 272 -16.52 3.36 -8.97
C ARG A 272 -16.88 4.23 -7.76
N PRO A 273 -18.12 4.16 -7.24
CA PRO A 273 -18.52 4.86 -6.02
C PRO A 273 -17.81 4.28 -4.78
N ASN A 274 -17.79 5.05 -3.69
CA ASN A 274 -17.19 4.67 -2.39
C ASN A 274 -15.72 4.27 -2.48
N ILE A 275 -14.97 4.85 -3.44
CA ILE A 275 -13.53 4.88 -3.47
C ILE A 275 -13.10 6.33 -3.29
N ALA A 276 -12.30 6.59 -2.26
CA ALA A 276 -11.77 7.91 -1.97
C ALA A 276 -10.27 7.93 -2.21
N TYR A 277 -9.76 8.98 -2.86
CA TYR A 277 -8.33 9.21 -2.98
C TYR A 277 -7.81 9.99 -1.78
N PHE A 278 -6.78 9.46 -1.12
CA PHE A 278 -6.03 10.13 -0.08
C PHE A 278 -4.72 10.71 -0.66
N PRO A 279 -4.59 12.05 -0.79
CA PRO A 279 -3.52 12.69 -1.55
C PRO A 279 -2.19 12.79 -0.77
N SER A 280 -1.70 11.67 -0.23
CA SER A 280 -0.42 11.61 0.48
C SER A 280 0.75 11.94 -0.45
N TYR A 281 0.74 11.41 -1.66
CA TYR A 281 1.73 11.71 -2.69
C TYR A 281 1.74 13.19 -3.07
N ASP A 282 0.56 13.76 -3.32
CA ASP A 282 0.42 15.16 -3.72
C ASP A 282 0.93 16.11 -2.63
N LEU A 283 0.62 15.81 -1.37
CA LEU A 283 1.10 16.62 -0.24
C LEU A 283 2.62 16.56 -0.08
N VAL A 284 3.21 15.38 -0.20
CA VAL A 284 4.63 15.17 0.10
C VAL A 284 5.52 15.52 -1.09
N ASN A 285 5.13 15.14 -2.32
CA ASN A 285 6.00 15.20 -3.49
C ASN A 285 5.74 16.41 -4.39
N VAL A 286 4.50 16.91 -4.43
CA VAL A 286 4.08 17.94 -5.40
C VAL A 286 3.89 19.30 -4.75
N SER A 287 3.61 19.34 -3.44
CA SER A 287 3.42 20.60 -2.74
C SER A 287 4.72 21.43 -2.65
N PRO A 288 4.63 22.77 -2.42
CA PRO A 288 5.81 23.60 -2.20
C PRO A 288 6.70 23.18 -1.01
N ASN A 289 6.26 22.22 -0.21
CA ASN A 289 6.99 21.68 0.93
C ASN A 289 7.77 20.38 0.61
N ALA A 290 7.71 19.87 -0.60
CA ALA A 290 8.24 18.56 -0.95
C ALA A 290 9.66 18.31 -0.41
N ALA A 291 10.58 19.23 -0.63
CA ALA A 291 11.97 19.10 -0.16
C ALA A 291 12.13 18.99 1.37
N ARG A 292 11.14 19.44 2.17
CA ARG A 292 11.20 19.45 3.63
C ARG A 292 10.70 18.16 4.28
N PHE A 293 10.01 17.33 3.52
CA PHE A 293 9.37 16.12 4.03
C PHE A 293 10.22 14.86 3.86
N TYR A 294 11.41 14.98 3.29
CA TYR A 294 12.33 13.87 3.11
C TYR A 294 13.41 13.81 4.19
N ARG A 295 13.90 12.60 4.46
CA ARG A 295 15.14 12.36 5.22
C ARG A 295 16.35 12.74 4.35
N ASP A 296 17.55 12.67 4.93
CA ASP A 296 18.80 12.98 4.24
C ASP A 296 19.05 12.12 3.00
N ASP A 297 18.48 10.92 2.94
CA ASP A 297 18.53 10.04 1.78
C ASP A 297 17.66 10.50 0.61
N THR A 298 16.91 11.60 0.77
CA THR A 298 16.01 12.20 -0.23
C THR A 298 14.94 11.26 -0.79
N ARG A 299 14.74 10.09 -0.17
CA ARG A 299 13.81 9.04 -0.59
C ARG A 299 12.75 8.74 0.48
N ARG A 300 13.17 8.51 1.72
CA ARG A 300 12.26 8.20 2.84
C ARG A 300 11.66 9.46 3.42
N ILE A 301 10.40 9.35 3.86
CA ILE A 301 9.68 10.48 4.45
C ILE A 301 10.12 10.64 5.90
N ASN A 302 10.39 11.89 6.32
CA ASN A 302 10.71 12.21 7.70
C ASN A 302 9.45 12.30 8.58
N SER A 303 9.64 12.37 9.91
CA SER A 303 8.53 12.42 10.86
C SER A 303 7.57 13.59 10.61
N GLN A 304 8.07 14.75 10.20
CA GLN A 304 7.25 15.92 9.91
C GLN A 304 6.30 15.69 8.72
N GLY A 305 6.80 15.05 7.66
CA GLY A 305 6.00 14.66 6.49
C GLY A 305 4.94 13.61 6.85
N ILE A 306 5.31 12.61 7.65
CA ILE A 306 4.38 11.60 8.16
C ILE A 306 3.30 12.26 9.02
N ASP A 307 3.67 13.07 10.02
CA ASP A 307 2.74 13.71 10.93
C ASP A 307 1.75 14.64 10.18
N ARG A 308 2.24 15.41 9.20
CA ARG A 308 1.40 16.28 8.39
C ARG A 308 0.42 15.51 7.53
N THR A 309 0.89 14.42 6.92
CA THR A 309 0.04 13.54 6.10
C THR A 309 -1.02 12.85 6.95
N MET A 310 -0.63 12.32 8.11
CA MET A 310 -1.56 11.65 9.01
C MET A 310 -2.56 12.63 9.64
N LYS A 311 -2.14 13.87 9.94
CA LYS A 311 -3.08 14.90 10.36
C LYS A 311 -4.18 15.11 9.31
N MET A 312 -3.82 15.24 8.03
CA MET A 312 -4.78 15.37 6.93
C MET A 312 -5.72 14.14 6.85
N PHE A 313 -5.17 12.93 7.01
CA PHE A 313 -5.99 11.71 7.03
C PHE A 313 -7.06 11.76 8.13
N PHE A 314 -6.65 12.02 9.37
CA PHE A 314 -7.57 12.07 10.50
C PHE A 314 -8.57 13.22 10.39
N ASP A 315 -8.17 14.40 9.94
CA ASP A 315 -9.07 15.55 9.80
C ASP A 315 -10.20 15.29 8.80
N HIS A 316 -9.91 14.56 7.72
CA HIS A 316 -10.85 14.39 6.62
C HIS A 316 -11.53 13.02 6.58
N PHE A 317 -10.87 11.95 6.96
CA PHE A 317 -11.41 10.61 6.84
C PHE A 317 -12.06 10.08 8.11
N THR A 318 -11.78 10.66 9.29
CA THR A 318 -12.27 10.09 10.54
C THR A 318 -13.35 10.95 11.20
N GLU A 319 -14.17 10.31 12.04
CA GLU A 319 -15.07 10.98 12.96
C GLU A 319 -14.26 11.37 14.21
N ARG A 320 -13.76 12.62 14.26
CA ARG A 320 -13.06 13.11 15.46
C ARG A 320 -14.05 13.41 16.56
N ALA A 321 -13.83 12.87 17.76
CA ALA A 321 -14.36 13.47 18.98
C ALA A 321 -13.64 14.81 19.21
N LYS A 322 -14.36 15.84 19.68
CA LYS A 322 -13.81 17.20 19.92
C LYS A 322 -12.60 17.22 20.88
N GLU A 323 -12.36 16.14 21.61
CA GLU A 323 -11.30 15.98 22.62
C GLU A 323 -9.96 15.40 22.06
N ASP A 324 -9.95 14.83 20.85
CA ASP A 324 -8.77 14.15 20.28
C ASP A 324 -7.74 15.09 19.64
N ALA A 325 -7.79 16.39 19.91
CA ALA A 325 -6.91 17.41 19.32
C ALA A 325 -5.41 17.26 19.68
N LYS A 326 -5.06 16.33 20.55
CA LYS A 326 -3.67 16.00 20.92
C LYS A 326 -3.28 14.62 20.37
N ILE A 327 -2.99 14.53 19.08
CA ILE A 327 -2.22 13.39 18.56
C ILE A 327 -0.81 13.52 19.15
N ARG A 328 -0.50 12.70 20.15
CA ARG A 328 0.87 12.59 20.69
C ARG A 328 1.77 12.13 19.56
N SER A 329 2.88 12.83 19.34
CA SER A 329 3.97 12.39 18.49
C SER A 329 4.52 11.09 19.08
N VAL A 330 4.17 9.96 18.47
CA VAL A 330 4.77 8.67 18.82
C VAL A 330 6.04 8.56 17.99
N LYS A 331 7.20 8.52 18.65
CA LYS A 331 8.47 8.19 17.99
C LYS A 331 8.42 6.70 17.63
N PHE A 332 8.35 6.39 16.36
CA PHE A 332 8.57 5.05 15.85
C PHE A 332 9.89 5.01 15.09
N ASP A 333 10.79 4.15 15.53
CA ASP A 333 11.89 3.68 14.70
C ASP A 333 11.31 2.71 13.69
N VAL A 334 11.21 3.13 12.44
CA VAL A 334 10.94 2.23 11.34
C VAL A 334 12.13 1.28 11.26
N ALA A 335 11.89 0.01 11.56
CA ALA A 335 12.89 -1.04 11.44
C ALA A 335 13.57 -0.91 10.07
N ALA A 336 14.90 -0.91 10.09
CA ALA A 336 15.72 -0.77 8.91
C ALA A 336 15.25 -1.74 7.82
N GLU A 337 14.78 -1.20 6.69
CA GLU A 337 14.77 -1.95 5.45
C GLU A 337 16.25 -2.26 5.18
N ALA A 338 16.66 -3.51 5.42
CA ALA A 338 17.97 -3.99 5.03
C ALA A 338 18.13 -3.79 3.52
N GLU A 339 19.18 -3.10 3.16
CA GLU A 339 19.66 -2.91 1.78
C GLU A 339 19.85 -4.23 1.05
#